data_138781be59a9d4157c99c88bc5ef6802
#
_entry.id   138781be59a9d4157c99c88bc5ef6802
#
_cell.length_a   1.000
_cell.length_b   1.000
_cell.length_c   1.000
_cell.angle_alpha   90.00
_cell.angle_beta   90.00
_cell.angle_gamma   90.00
#
_symmetry.space_group_name_H-M   'P 1'
#
loop_
_entity.id
_entity.type
_entity.pdbx_description
1 polymer ?
#
loop_
_entity_poly.entity_id
_entity_poly.type
_entity_poly.pdbx_seq_one_letter_code
_entity_poly.pdbx_strand_id
1 'polypeptide(L)'
;LGILNGDLSEQLTVWHEIAGVMLRCGFLMMLLIGAWQDMRNHRIKLSLIVISGAAGAVVRCMYIMLEAAVRYQISVSHLPFGFIAGQFKDTAMAMAVGGGLLLLSRITNEAVGKGDGWFFLVSGIYLGAVKNLVLLAGGLGVCFLLSVVLMFKGILQGTDRGRLRIPLLPFLIPAGIGVMFI
;
A
#
# COMPACT_ATOMS: atom_id res chain seq x y z
N LEU A 1 -37.06 -1.71 -21.36
CA LEU A 1 -36.43 -1.44 -20.04
C LEU A 1 -35.35 -2.46 -19.69
N GLY A 2 -35.46 -3.74 -20.11
CA GLY A 2 -34.49 -4.78 -19.81
C GLY A 2 -33.14 -4.64 -20.55
N ILE A 3 -33.15 -4.11 -21.76
CA ILE A 3 -31.93 -3.96 -22.62
C ILE A 3 -31.06 -2.81 -22.10
N LEU A 4 -31.65 -1.72 -21.65
CA LEU A 4 -30.92 -0.57 -21.10
C LEU A 4 -30.24 -0.89 -19.75
N ASN A 5 -30.79 -1.82 -18.95
CA ASN A 5 -30.18 -2.25 -17.71
C ASN A 5 -28.94 -3.16 -17.93
N GLY A 6 -28.93 -3.95 -19.01
CA GLY A 6 -27.79 -4.79 -19.37
C GLY A 6 -26.58 -3.96 -19.76
N ASP A 7 -26.77 -2.93 -20.58
CA ASP A 7 -25.68 -2.05 -21.04
C ASP A 7 -25.08 -1.22 -19.89
N LEU A 8 -25.92 -0.72 -18.98
CA LEU A 8 -25.47 0.01 -17.80
C LEU A 8 -24.67 -0.88 -16.82
N SER A 9 -25.09 -2.12 -16.63
CA SER A 9 -24.38 -3.05 -15.73
C SER A 9 -23.01 -3.43 -16.32
N GLU A 10 -22.92 -3.61 -17.61
CA GLU A 10 -21.65 -3.88 -18.30
C GLU A 10 -20.71 -2.67 -18.22
N GLN A 11 -21.20 -1.46 -18.44
CA GLN A 11 -20.41 -0.25 -18.27
C GLN A 11 -19.90 -0.08 -16.83
N LEU A 12 -20.71 -0.32 -15.80
CA LEU A 12 -20.30 -0.23 -14.41
C LEU A 12 -19.21 -1.24 -14.05
N THR A 13 -19.27 -2.46 -14.58
CA THR A 13 -18.21 -3.46 -14.38
C THR A 13 -16.90 -3.03 -15.01
N VAL A 14 -16.92 -2.44 -16.20
CA VAL A 14 -15.72 -1.90 -16.85
C VAL A 14 -15.09 -0.77 -16.04
N TRP A 15 -15.90 0.16 -15.53
CA TRP A 15 -15.39 1.24 -14.69
C TRP A 15 -14.81 0.75 -13.35
N HIS A 16 -15.43 -0.26 -12.75
CA HIS A 16 -14.90 -0.90 -11.55
C HIS A 16 -13.53 -1.54 -11.79
N GLU A 17 -13.36 -2.28 -12.89
CA GLU A 17 -12.08 -2.88 -13.27
C GLU A 17 -11.01 -1.79 -13.53
N ILE A 18 -11.36 -0.73 -14.24
CA ILE A 18 -10.45 0.41 -14.48
C ILE A 18 -10.01 1.04 -13.15
N ALA A 19 -10.93 1.28 -12.22
CA ALA A 19 -10.59 1.83 -10.91
C ALA A 19 -9.66 0.90 -10.12
N GLY A 20 -9.87 -0.42 -10.20
CA GLY A 20 -8.99 -1.42 -9.61
C GLY A 20 -7.57 -1.39 -10.19
N VAL A 21 -7.46 -1.27 -11.52
CA VAL A 21 -6.15 -1.12 -12.20
C VAL A 21 -5.48 0.20 -11.81
N MET A 22 -6.23 1.31 -11.73
CA MET A 22 -5.70 2.60 -11.28
C MET A 22 -5.12 2.54 -9.86
N LEU A 23 -5.77 1.83 -8.93
CA LEU A 23 -5.25 1.62 -7.58
C LEU A 23 -3.92 0.83 -7.60
N ARG A 24 -3.84 -0.24 -8.38
CA ARG A 24 -2.61 -1.05 -8.53
C ARG A 24 -1.47 -0.24 -9.15
N CYS A 25 -1.74 0.46 -10.25
CA CYS A 25 -0.75 1.31 -10.90
C CYS A 25 -0.30 2.47 -10.01
N GLY A 26 -1.23 3.13 -9.31
CA GLY A 26 -0.93 4.21 -8.37
C GLY A 26 -0.04 3.75 -7.23
N PHE A 27 -0.32 2.57 -6.65
CA PHE A 27 0.52 1.95 -5.64
C PHE A 27 1.94 1.67 -6.18
N LEU A 28 2.07 1.05 -7.38
CA LEU A 28 3.38 0.77 -7.98
C LEU A 28 4.17 2.05 -8.23
N MET A 29 3.54 3.08 -8.78
CA MET A 29 4.21 4.36 -8.99
C MET A 29 4.70 4.97 -7.68
N MET A 30 3.87 4.95 -6.63
CA MET A 30 4.27 5.43 -5.30
C MET A 30 5.44 4.62 -4.75
N LEU A 31 5.41 3.28 -4.88
CA LEU A 31 6.49 2.39 -4.42
C LEU A 31 7.79 2.66 -5.18
N LEU A 32 7.76 2.75 -6.51
CA LEU A 32 8.96 2.96 -7.33
C LEU A 32 9.57 4.33 -7.09
N ILE A 33 8.76 5.39 -7.05
CA ILE A 33 9.26 6.75 -6.78
C ILE A 33 9.79 6.86 -5.35
N GLY A 34 9.08 6.25 -4.37
CA GLY A 34 9.52 6.19 -2.98
C GLY A 34 10.85 5.44 -2.83
N ALA A 35 10.97 4.27 -3.46
CA ALA A 35 12.20 3.48 -3.46
C ALA A 35 13.36 4.24 -4.10
N TRP A 36 13.13 4.95 -5.21
CA TRP A 36 14.17 5.79 -5.83
C TRP A 36 14.60 6.93 -4.91
N GLN A 37 13.65 7.63 -4.27
CA GLN A 37 13.99 8.70 -3.34
C GLN A 37 14.76 8.18 -2.12
N ASP A 38 14.38 7.01 -1.60
CA ASP A 38 15.05 6.37 -0.47
C ASP A 38 16.50 5.98 -0.83
N MET A 39 16.73 5.41 -2.01
CA MET A 39 18.06 5.08 -2.51
C MET A 39 18.96 6.31 -2.71
N ARG A 40 18.38 7.44 -3.19
CA ARG A 40 19.17 8.62 -3.55
C ARG A 40 19.42 9.56 -2.37
N ASN A 41 18.43 9.75 -1.52
CA ASN A 41 18.43 10.79 -0.49
C ASN A 41 18.33 10.23 0.94
N HIS A 42 18.13 8.92 1.12
CA HIS A 42 17.83 8.27 2.40
C HIS A 42 16.69 8.98 3.17
N ARG A 43 15.81 9.67 2.46
CA ARG A 43 14.65 10.39 2.99
C ARG A 43 13.53 10.44 1.95
N ILE A 44 12.34 10.08 2.35
CA ILE A 44 11.14 10.19 1.51
C ILE A 44 10.57 11.60 1.68
N LYS A 45 10.28 12.27 0.56
CA LYS A 45 9.62 13.59 0.62
C LYS A 45 8.17 13.42 1.07
N LEU A 46 7.80 14.13 2.14
CA LEU A 46 6.44 14.09 2.68
C LEU A 46 5.39 14.51 1.63
N SER A 47 5.76 15.42 0.71
CA SER A 47 4.88 15.84 -0.38
C SER A 47 4.46 14.69 -1.31
N LEU A 48 5.37 13.76 -1.61
CA LEU A 48 5.02 12.57 -2.40
C LEU A 48 3.96 11.73 -1.69
N ILE A 49 4.13 11.50 -0.39
CA ILE A 49 3.23 10.71 0.45
C ILE A 49 1.84 11.36 0.51
N VAL A 50 1.79 12.68 0.73
CA VAL A 50 0.52 13.42 0.83
C VAL A 50 -0.22 13.43 -0.50
N ILE A 51 0.48 13.72 -1.60
CA ILE A 51 -0.14 13.75 -2.94
C ILE A 51 -0.63 12.36 -3.34
N SER A 52 0.21 11.33 -3.17
CA SER A 52 -0.20 9.95 -3.50
C SER A 52 -1.32 9.47 -2.58
N GLY A 53 -1.29 9.82 -1.29
CA GLY A 53 -2.34 9.48 -0.33
C GLY A 53 -3.68 10.12 -0.70
N ALA A 54 -3.69 11.40 -1.06
CA ALA A 54 -4.90 12.10 -1.50
C ALA A 54 -5.46 11.49 -2.80
N ALA A 55 -4.60 11.27 -3.81
CA ALA A 55 -5.00 10.62 -5.06
C ALA A 55 -5.54 9.21 -4.82
N GLY A 56 -4.85 8.42 -4.01
CA GLY A 56 -5.28 7.06 -3.63
C GLY A 56 -6.62 7.05 -2.92
N ALA A 57 -6.86 7.98 -2.01
CA ALA A 57 -8.13 8.09 -1.28
C ALA A 57 -9.30 8.38 -2.23
N VAL A 58 -9.13 9.29 -3.20
CA VAL A 58 -10.17 9.62 -4.20
C VAL A 58 -10.50 8.37 -5.04
N VAL A 59 -9.46 7.70 -5.59
CA VAL A 59 -9.67 6.51 -6.42
C VAL A 59 -10.26 5.37 -5.59
N ARG A 60 -9.87 5.21 -4.32
CA ARG A 60 -10.42 4.19 -3.41
C ARG A 60 -11.90 4.45 -3.12
N CYS A 61 -12.28 5.70 -2.86
CA CYS A 61 -13.70 6.05 -2.67
C CYS A 61 -14.52 5.74 -3.93
N MET A 62 -14.01 6.10 -5.11
CA MET A 62 -14.67 5.78 -6.38
C MET A 62 -14.79 4.27 -6.58
N TYR A 63 -13.74 3.50 -6.30
CA TYR A 63 -13.75 2.04 -6.37
C TYR A 63 -14.83 1.43 -5.47
N ILE A 64 -14.92 1.86 -4.21
CA ILE A 64 -15.92 1.37 -3.24
C ILE A 64 -17.35 1.67 -3.73
N MET A 65 -17.60 2.86 -4.28
CA MET A 65 -18.91 3.23 -4.82
C MET A 65 -19.29 2.39 -6.04
N LEU A 66 -18.34 2.17 -6.96
CA LEU A 66 -18.56 1.32 -8.13
C LEU A 66 -18.76 -0.14 -7.74
N GLU A 67 -18.00 -0.67 -6.80
CA GLU A 67 -18.18 -2.03 -6.29
C GLU A 67 -19.56 -2.21 -5.64
N ALA A 68 -20.02 -1.24 -4.87
CA ALA A 68 -21.37 -1.25 -4.30
C ALA A 68 -22.43 -1.25 -5.39
N ALA A 69 -22.30 -0.40 -6.42
CA ALA A 69 -23.23 -0.33 -7.54
C ALA A 69 -23.29 -1.64 -8.33
N VAL A 70 -22.15 -2.26 -8.62
CA VAL A 70 -22.07 -3.55 -9.35
C VAL A 70 -22.67 -4.69 -8.53
N ARG A 71 -22.30 -4.82 -7.23
CA ARG A 71 -22.77 -5.93 -6.38
C ARG A 71 -24.26 -5.93 -6.13
N TYR A 72 -24.83 -4.76 -5.96
CA TYR A 72 -26.24 -4.67 -5.53
C TYR A 72 -27.20 -4.34 -6.67
N GLN A 73 -26.70 -4.17 -7.91
CA GLN A 73 -27.49 -3.77 -9.09
C GLN A 73 -28.45 -2.60 -8.78
N ILE A 74 -28.05 -1.71 -7.90
CA ILE A 74 -28.91 -0.73 -7.28
C ILE A 74 -28.61 0.66 -7.83
N SER A 75 -29.67 1.42 -8.10
CA SER A 75 -29.62 2.88 -8.18
C SER A 75 -28.90 3.42 -6.93
N VAL A 76 -28.03 4.39 -7.13
CA VAL A 76 -27.18 5.02 -6.09
C VAL A 76 -27.96 5.45 -4.81
N SER A 77 -29.29 5.49 -4.88
CA SER A 77 -30.20 5.88 -3.79
C SER A 77 -30.36 4.87 -2.65
N HIS A 78 -29.94 3.61 -2.82
CA HIS A 78 -30.10 2.54 -1.82
C HIS A 78 -28.78 1.84 -1.50
N LEU A 79 -27.70 2.60 -1.32
CA LEU A 79 -26.40 2.05 -0.95
C LEU A 79 -26.48 1.32 0.39
N PRO A 80 -26.05 0.02 0.46
CA PRO A 80 -26.08 -0.72 1.71
C PRO A 80 -25.00 -0.18 2.65
N PHE A 81 -25.43 0.56 3.64
CA PHE A 81 -24.56 1.22 4.61
C PHE A 81 -23.58 0.24 5.27
N GLY A 82 -24.00 -1.00 5.53
CA GLY A 82 -23.15 -2.03 6.12
C GLY A 82 -21.97 -2.43 5.25
N PHE A 83 -22.12 -2.48 3.92
CA PHE A 83 -21.04 -2.78 2.98
C PHE A 83 -20.02 -1.65 2.96
N ILE A 84 -20.50 -0.41 2.83
CA ILE A 84 -19.63 0.78 2.82
C ILE A 84 -18.85 0.87 4.14
N ALA A 85 -19.51 0.71 5.27
CA ALA A 85 -18.87 0.70 6.59
C ALA A 85 -17.80 -0.40 6.69
N GLY A 86 -18.04 -1.59 6.13
CA GLY A 86 -17.07 -2.68 6.06
C GLY A 86 -15.80 -2.31 5.28
N GLN A 87 -15.95 -1.66 4.13
CA GLN A 87 -14.83 -1.19 3.30
C GLN A 87 -14.01 -0.08 3.97
N PHE A 88 -14.70 0.86 4.65
CA PHE A 88 -14.00 1.88 5.43
C PHE A 88 -13.26 1.27 6.63
N LYS A 89 -13.85 0.28 7.30
CA LYS A 89 -13.19 -0.46 8.39
C LYS A 89 -11.93 -1.17 7.90
N ASP A 90 -11.98 -1.84 6.74
CA ASP A 90 -10.79 -2.48 6.14
C ASP A 90 -9.69 -1.46 5.85
N THR A 91 -10.05 -0.33 5.23
CA THR A 91 -9.10 0.75 4.96
C THR A 91 -8.51 1.34 6.24
N ALA A 92 -9.31 1.55 7.28
CA ALA A 92 -8.84 2.03 8.58
C ALA A 92 -7.88 1.03 9.24
N MET A 93 -8.18 -0.27 9.18
CA MET A 93 -7.29 -1.33 9.67
C MET A 93 -5.98 -1.37 8.87
N ALA A 94 -6.05 -1.17 7.56
CA ALA A 94 -4.86 -1.08 6.72
C ALA A 94 -3.96 0.12 7.11
N MET A 95 -4.56 1.28 7.36
CA MET A 95 -3.84 2.46 7.82
C MET A 95 -3.26 2.28 9.24
N ALA A 96 -3.90 1.48 10.09
CA ALA A 96 -3.41 1.18 11.42
C ALA A 96 -2.04 0.46 11.41
N VAL A 97 -1.72 -0.30 10.36
CA VAL A 97 -0.39 -0.90 10.15
C VAL A 97 0.68 0.18 10.07
N GLY A 98 0.49 1.19 9.21
CA GLY A 98 1.41 2.33 9.10
C GLY A 98 1.46 3.18 10.37
N GLY A 99 0.29 3.40 11.00
CA GLY A 99 0.18 4.09 12.30
C GLY A 99 0.96 3.37 13.41
N GLY A 100 0.90 2.04 13.44
CA GLY A 100 1.67 1.21 14.37
C GLY A 100 3.18 1.36 14.15
N LEU A 101 3.65 1.40 12.90
CA LEU A 101 5.05 1.65 12.58
C LEU A 101 5.49 3.07 12.98
N LEU A 102 4.63 4.08 12.80
CA LEU A 102 4.91 5.45 13.25
C LEU A 102 5.01 5.52 14.77
N LEU A 103 4.12 4.84 15.48
CA LEU A 103 4.15 4.75 16.93
C LEU A 103 5.43 4.05 17.40
N LEU A 104 5.79 2.92 16.76
CA LEU A 104 7.02 2.19 17.03
C LEU A 104 8.26 3.07 16.80
N SER A 105 8.29 3.81 15.69
CA SER A 105 9.36 4.78 15.38
C SER A 105 9.51 5.82 16.49
N ARG A 106 8.40 6.28 17.05
CA ARG A 106 8.42 7.27 18.15
C ARG A 106 8.92 6.68 19.45
N ILE A 107 8.51 5.45 19.78
CA ILE A 107 8.93 4.76 21.03
C ILE A 107 10.41 4.37 20.97
N THR A 108 10.89 3.94 19.81
CA THR A 108 12.27 3.46 19.62
C THR A 108 13.27 4.57 19.26
N ASN A 109 12.91 5.86 19.43
CA ASN A 109 13.77 7.00 19.08
C ASN A 109 14.32 6.91 17.64
N GLU A 110 13.44 6.66 16.68
CA GLU A 110 13.74 6.59 15.24
C GLU A 110 14.59 5.37 14.80
N ALA A 111 14.61 4.29 15.58
CA ALA A 111 15.22 3.04 15.14
C ALA A 111 14.49 2.49 13.88
N VAL A 112 13.18 2.70 13.77
CA VAL A 112 12.40 2.48 12.55
C VAL A 112 12.21 3.82 11.84
N GLY A 113 12.43 3.86 10.51
CA GLY A 113 12.30 5.07 9.72
C GLY A 113 10.87 5.65 9.76
N LYS A 114 10.72 6.93 10.11
CA LYS A 114 9.41 7.61 10.03
C LYS A 114 8.81 7.56 8.63
N GLY A 115 9.67 7.60 7.61
CA GLY A 115 9.27 7.51 6.21
C GLY A 115 8.55 6.21 5.87
N ASP A 116 9.03 5.10 6.43
CA ASP A 116 8.43 3.77 6.23
C ASP A 116 7.02 3.71 6.83
N GLY A 117 6.84 4.25 8.03
CA GLY A 117 5.52 4.33 8.66
C GLY A 117 4.52 5.13 7.84
N TRP A 118 4.92 6.29 7.32
CA TRP A 118 4.09 7.09 6.41
C TRP A 118 3.79 6.36 5.09
N PHE A 119 4.77 5.66 4.54
CA PHE A 119 4.58 4.84 3.34
C PHE A 119 3.54 3.76 3.56
N PHE A 120 3.65 2.97 4.66
CA PHE A 120 2.68 1.91 4.99
C PHE A 120 1.29 2.44 5.35
N LEU A 121 1.18 3.65 5.85
CA LEU A 121 -0.11 4.30 6.11
C LEU A 121 -0.83 4.57 4.79
N VAL A 122 -0.13 5.12 3.80
CA VAL A 122 -0.70 5.43 2.48
C VAL A 122 -0.88 4.17 1.64
N SER A 123 0.04 3.20 1.67
CA SER A 123 -0.12 1.93 0.95
C SER A 123 -1.36 1.17 1.39
N GLY A 124 -1.78 1.33 2.66
CA GLY A 124 -3.02 0.78 3.19
C GLY A 124 -4.26 1.26 2.45
N ILE A 125 -4.28 2.52 1.99
CA ILE A 125 -5.40 3.08 1.20
C ILE A 125 -5.52 2.35 -0.15
N TYR A 126 -4.40 2.02 -0.78
CA TYR A 126 -4.38 1.35 -2.08
C TYR A 126 -4.69 -0.14 -1.99
N LEU A 127 -4.12 -0.83 -1.01
CA LEU A 127 -4.07 -2.29 -0.93
C LEU A 127 -5.15 -2.91 -0.03
N GLY A 128 -5.65 -2.17 0.97
CA GLY A 128 -6.47 -2.72 2.04
C GLY A 128 -5.63 -3.46 3.10
N ALA A 129 -6.29 -3.98 4.16
CA ALA A 129 -5.61 -4.46 5.37
C ALA A 129 -4.73 -5.69 5.12
N VAL A 130 -5.28 -6.73 4.50
CA VAL A 130 -4.59 -8.01 4.31
C VAL A 130 -3.37 -7.85 3.43
N LYS A 131 -3.53 -7.21 2.27
CA LYS A 131 -2.43 -7.01 1.31
C LYS A 131 -1.34 -6.10 1.87
N ASN A 132 -1.71 -5.08 2.65
CA ASN A 132 -0.75 -4.19 3.30
C ASN A 132 0.08 -4.93 4.37
N LEU A 133 -0.55 -5.83 5.12
CA LEU A 133 0.15 -6.67 6.10
C LEU A 133 1.09 -7.68 5.42
N VAL A 134 0.65 -8.30 4.32
CA VAL A 134 1.51 -9.20 3.51
C VAL A 134 2.69 -8.44 2.91
N LEU A 135 2.48 -7.21 2.45
CA LEU A 135 3.55 -6.34 1.97
C LEU A 135 4.58 -6.05 3.06
N LEU A 136 4.13 -5.73 4.28
CA LEU A 136 5.00 -5.48 5.43
C LEU A 136 5.80 -6.75 5.78
N ALA A 137 5.12 -7.88 5.92
CA ALA A 137 5.77 -9.14 6.26
C ALA A 137 6.78 -9.58 5.20
N GLY A 138 6.42 -9.46 3.92
CA GLY A 138 7.31 -9.76 2.79
C GLY A 138 8.52 -8.85 2.75
N GLY A 139 8.34 -7.54 2.93
CA GLY A 139 9.43 -6.57 2.98
C GLY A 139 10.39 -6.81 4.14
N LEU A 140 9.86 -7.06 5.33
CA LEU A 140 10.68 -7.42 6.50
C LEU A 140 11.42 -8.74 6.29
N GLY A 141 10.78 -9.74 5.68
CA GLY A 141 11.39 -11.02 5.35
C GLY A 141 12.59 -10.86 4.40
N VAL A 142 12.43 -10.09 3.33
CA VAL A 142 13.51 -9.79 2.38
C VAL A 142 14.65 -9.04 3.07
N CYS A 143 14.34 -8.00 3.88
CA CYS A 143 15.35 -7.27 4.64
C CYS A 143 16.08 -8.18 5.63
N PHE A 144 15.39 -9.07 6.30
CA PHE A 144 16.00 -10.02 7.23
C PHE A 144 16.99 -10.94 6.50
N LEU A 145 16.56 -11.57 5.40
CA LEU A 145 17.44 -12.45 4.61
C LEU A 145 18.71 -11.73 4.14
N LEU A 146 18.56 -10.50 3.64
CA LEU A 146 19.70 -9.70 3.19
C LEU A 146 20.62 -9.30 4.35
N SER A 147 20.06 -8.94 5.49
CA SER A 147 20.84 -8.62 6.69
C SER A 147 21.67 -9.82 7.15
N VAL A 148 21.10 -11.03 7.12
CA VAL A 148 21.81 -12.26 7.44
C VAL A 148 22.96 -12.50 6.45
N VAL A 149 22.72 -12.36 5.13
CA VAL A 149 23.76 -12.54 4.10
C VAL A 149 24.89 -11.53 4.28
N LEU A 150 24.55 -10.25 4.55
CA LEU A 150 25.56 -9.20 4.75
C LEU A 150 26.36 -9.42 6.03
N MET A 151 25.73 -9.92 7.09
CA MET A 151 26.41 -10.28 8.33
C MET A 151 27.43 -11.40 8.11
N PHE A 152 27.05 -12.49 7.41
CA PHE A 152 27.96 -13.57 7.07
C PHE A 152 29.15 -13.08 6.22
N LYS A 153 28.88 -12.23 5.20
CA LYS A 153 29.95 -11.62 4.40
C LYS A 153 30.87 -10.71 5.22
N GLY A 154 30.32 -9.95 6.18
CA GLY A 154 31.08 -9.09 7.08
C GLY A 154 32.05 -9.89 7.96
N ILE A 155 31.55 -11.00 8.52
CA ILE A 155 32.37 -11.92 9.35
C ILE A 155 33.54 -12.52 8.51
N LEU A 156 33.25 -12.96 7.27
CA LEU A 156 34.27 -13.54 6.39
C LEU A 156 35.31 -12.53 5.92
N GLN A 157 34.97 -11.24 5.84
CA GLN A 157 35.88 -10.18 5.35
C GLN A 157 36.55 -9.36 6.48
N GLY A 158 36.26 -9.67 7.75
CA GLY A 158 36.83 -8.95 8.90
C GLY A 158 36.46 -7.48 8.99
N THR A 159 35.40 -7.05 8.28
CA THR A 159 34.97 -5.65 8.19
C THR A 159 33.74 -5.42 9.09
N ASP A 160 33.87 -4.50 10.04
CA ASP A 160 32.76 -4.12 10.93
C ASP A 160 31.72 -3.30 10.16
N ARG A 161 30.72 -3.98 9.57
CA ARG A 161 29.62 -3.38 8.80
C ARG A 161 28.36 -3.12 9.62
N GLY A 162 28.45 -3.16 10.95
CA GLY A 162 27.30 -3.03 11.87
C GLY A 162 26.55 -1.70 11.83
N ARG A 163 27.00 -0.71 11.04
CA ARG A 163 26.35 0.62 10.90
C ARG A 163 25.77 0.93 9.53
N LEU A 164 25.66 -0.04 8.63
CA LEU A 164 25.03 0.19 7.32
C LEU A 164 23.53 0.38 7.48
N ARG A 165 23.04 1.60 7.24
CA ARG A 165 21.60 1.87 7.11
C ARG A 165 21.14 1.32 5.76
N ILE A 166 20.40 0.22 5.80
CA ILE A 166 19.84 -0.42 4.60
C ILE A 166 18.49 0.25 4.33
N PRO A 167 18.29 0.85 3.14
CA PRO A 167 17.00 1.43 2.76
C PRO A 167 15.96 0.31 2.62
N LEU A 168 14.78 0.43 3.28
CA LEU A 168 13.75 -0.60 3.29
C LEU A 168 12.95 -0.64 1.98
N LEU A 169 12.63 0.52 1.40
CA LEU A 169 11.71 0.62 0.27
C LEU A 169 12.13 -0.14 -0.99
N PRO A 170 13.40 -0.17 -1.41
CA PRO A 170 13.81 -0.96 -2.58
C PRO A 170 13.53 -2.45 -2.40
N PHE A 171 13.60 -2.96 -1.16
CA PHE A 171 13.33 -4.36 -0.86
C PHE A 171 11.83 -4.70 -0.78
N LEU A 172 10.98 -3.68 -0.72
CA LEU A 172 9.54 -3.83 -0.84
C LEU A 172 9.08 -4.05 -2.29
N ILE A 173 9.91 -3.76 -3.30
CA ILE A 173 9.53 -3.91 -4.71
C ILE A 173 9.10 -5.34 -5.05
N PRO A 174 9.90 -6.39 -4.77
CA PRO A 174 9.48 -7.77 -5.08
C PRO A 174 8.25 -8.19 -4.29
N ALA A 175 8.15 -7.80 -3.02
CA ALA A 175 6.96 -8.06 -2.22
C ALA A 175 5.73 -7.31 -2.74
N GLY A 176 5.90 -6.05 -3.18
CA GLY A 176 4.84 -5.23 -3.75
C GLY A 176 4.29 -5.78 -5.06
N ILE A 177 5.16 -6.29 -5.93
CA ILE A 177 4.75 -6.98 -7.14
C ILE A 177 3.98 -8.26 -6.77
N GLY A 178 4.49 -9.08 -5.84
CA GLY A 178 3.83 -10.31 -5.40
C GLY A 178 2.43 -10.08 -4.85
N VAL A 179 2.23 -9.04 -4.05
CA VAL A 179 0.93 -8.68 -3.46
C VAL A 179 -0.14 -8.29 -4.51
N MET A 180 0.27 -7.89 -5.71
CA MET A 180 -0.67 -7.56 -6.78
C MET A 180 -1.31 -8.79 -7.43
N PHE A 181 -0.67 -9.94 -7.33
CA PHE A 181 -1.18 -11.20 -7.87
C PHE A 181 -2.02 -12.01 -6.85
N ILE A 182 -2.06 -11.56 -5.62
CA ILE A 182 -2.95 -12.07 -4.55
C ILE A 182 -4.22 -11.24 -4.50
#